data_4851025b89388d0cbfe43e1b6c634afb
#
_entry.id   4851025b89388d0cbfe43e1b6c634afb
#
_cell.length_a   1.000
_cell.length_b   1.000
_cell.length_c   1.000
_cell.angle_alpha   90.00
_cell.angle_beta   90.00
_cell.angle_gamma   90.00
#
_symmetry.space_group_name_H-M   'P 1'
#
loop_
_entity.id
_entity.type
_entity.pdbx_description
1 polymer ?
#
loop_
_entity_poly.entity_id
_entity_poly.type
_entity_poly.pdbx_seq_one_letter_code
_entity_poly.pdbx_strand_id
1 'polypeptide(L)'
;MLLISKYGNGSEEFVNGLERKLGIELDEEYRKFLIKYNGGDTPNTEVKTKGFSSDLRYIFGINAKKNIEDYLQIPVWEKLRCVPIGEDSYGNCYAIGTEGIEKGNVFFCDHEKGFDRFKISDSFSQFSKTCKSGEIKPLARRSPEEREADLTARGKAGNITDGLRKIWKQEYEKYKDMIQEKVIL
;
A
#
# COMPACT_ATOMS: atom_id res chain seq x y z
N MET A 1 0.60 -12.12 5.05
CA MET A 1 1.84 -11.80 4.35
C MET A 1 1.54 -10.76 3.30
N LEU A 2 2.36 -9.72 3.21
CA LEU A 2 2.19 -8.60 2.28
C LEU A 2 2.53 -9.01 0.84
N LEU A 3 1.55 -8.82 -0.07
CA LEU A 3 1.73 -8.85 -1.51
C LEU A 3 1.65 -7.42 -2.04
N ILE A 4 2.56 -7.05 -2.95
CA ILE A 4 2.65 -5.71 -3.50
C ILE A 4 2.77 -5.74 -5.03
N SER A 5 2.10 -4.81 -5.71
CA SER A 5 2.39 -4.48 -7.09
C SER A 5 3.27 -3.23 -7.09
N LYS A 6 4.58 -3.42 -7.12
CA LYS A 6 5.56 -2.36 -6.92
C LYS A 6 5.50 -1.27 -8.00
N TYR A 7 5.87 -0.05 -7.64
CA TYR A 7 5.95 1.07 -8.58
C TYR A 7 7.23 1.09 -9.42
N GLY A 8 8.16 0.20 -9.14
CA GLY A 8 9.45 0.09 -9.79
C GLY A 8 10.52 -0.30 -8.78
N ASN A 9 11.77 -0.26 -9.21
CA ASN A 9 12.88 -0.39 -8.28
C ASN A 9 13.24 1.01 -7.76
N GLY A 10 13.52 1.13 -6.49
CA GLY A 10 14.16 2.30 -5.93
C GLY A 10 15.69 2.24 -6.11
N SER A 11 16.37 3.15 -5.46
CA SER A 11 17.83 3.17 -5.40
C SER A 11 18.30 3.74 -4.06
N GLU A 12 19.55 3.46 -3.69
CA GLU A 12 20.16 4.10 -2.53
C GLU A 12 20.25 5.62 -2.70
N GLU A 13 20.44 6.10 -3.92
CA GLU A 13 20.48 7.53 -4.22
C GLU A 13 19.14 8.21 -3.88
N PHE A 14 18.00 7.58 -4.24
CA PHE A 14 16.68 8.09 -3.89
C PHE A 14 16.47 8.15 -2.38
N VAL A 15 16.83 7.07 -1.68
CA VAL A 15 16.66 6.99 -0.22
C VAL A 15 17.58 8.01 0.47
N ASN A 16 18.85 8.06 0.09
CA ASN A 16 19.82 9.05 0.63
C ASN A 16 19.39 10.49 0.33
N GLY A 17 18.75 10.73 -0.82
CA GLY A 17 18.19 12.03 -1.18
C GLY A 17 17.06 12.44 -0.26
N LEU A 18 16.13 11.54 0.02
CA LEU A 18 15.03 11.77 0.96
C LEU A 18 15.54 12.01 2.38
N GLU A 19 16.49 11.20 2.87
CA GLU A 19 17.08 11.33 4.21
C GLU A 19 17.78 12.66 4.39
N ARG A 20 18.59 13.08 3.40
CA ARG A 20 19.25 14.41 3.43
C ARG A 20 18.25 15.56 3.45
N LYS A 21 17.18 15.46 2.66
CA LYS A 21 16.12 16.47 2.60
C LYS A 21 15.40 16.62 3.94
N LEU A 22 15.17 15.50 4.64
CA LEU A 22 14.47 15.48 5.93
C LEU A 22 15.40 15.67 7.14
N GLY A 23 16.71 15.54 6.96
CA GLY A 23 17.69 15.56 8.05
C GLY A 23 17.58 14.37 9.01
N ILE A 24 17.15 13.20 8.51
CA ILE A 24 16.94 11.98 9.29
C ILE A 24 17.66 10.79 8.66
N GLU A 25 17.76 9.71 9.43
CA GLU A 25 18.07 8.37 8.93
C GLU A 25 16.82 7.49 9.06
N LEU A 26 16.37 6.90 7.95
CA LEU A 26 15.31 5.91 7.97
C LEU A 26 15.78 4.61 8.65
N ASP A 27 14.82 3.83 9.11
CA ASP A 27 15.09 2.47 9.60
C ASP A 27 15.65 1.58 8.49
N GLU A 28 16.59 0.70 8.82
CA GLU A 28 17.30 -0.12 7.84
C GLU A 28 16.37 -1.08 7.06
N GLU A 29 15.36 -1.66 7.71
CA GLU A 29 14.41 -2.55 7.04
C GLU A 29 13.53 -1.80 6.05
N TYR A 30 13.10 -0.58 6.41
CA TYR A 30 12.32 0.27 5.52
C TYR A 30 13.17 0.81 4.36
N ARG A 31 14.45 1.15 4.60
CA ARG A 31 15.39 1.50 3.53
C ARG A 31 15.51 0.37 2.51
N LYS A 32 15.73 -0.87 2.95
CA LYS A 32 15.80 -2.06 2.08
C LYS A 32 14.51 -2.25 1.27
N PHE A 33 13.36 -2.01 1.89
CA PHE A 33 12.08 -2.05 1.21
C PHE A 33 11.99 -1.00 0.09
N LEU A 34 12.33 0.25 0.38
CA LEU A 34 12.29 1.33 -0.61
C LEU A 34 13.25 1.08 -1.79
N ILE A 35 14.47 0.60 -1.52
CA ILE A 35 15.44 0.27 -2.56
C ILE A 35 14.91 -0.85 -3.47
N LYS A 36 14.30 -1.87 -2.90
CA LYS A 36 13.87 -3.07 -3.64
C LYS A 36 12.52 -2.90 -4.35
N TYR A 37 11.55 -2.26 -3.70
CA TYR A 37 10.16 -2.20 -4.17
C TYR A 37 9.67 -0.80 -4.52
N ASN A 38 10.27 0.23 -3.91
CA ASN A 38 9.89 1.64 -4.07
C ASN A 38 8.38 1.90 -3.95
N GLY A 39 7.76 1.30 -2.93
CA GLY A 39 6.32 1.38 -2.74
C GLY A 39 5.54 0.49 -3.70
N GLY A 40 4.21 0.62 -3.69
CA GLY A 40 3.34 -0.13 -4.59
C GLY A 40 1.90 -0.20 -4.14
N ASP A 41 1.03 -0.60 -5.05
CA ASP A 41 -0.36 -0.90 -4.75
C ASP A 41 -0.45 -2.24 -3.99
N THR A 42 -1.30 -2.30 -2.95
CA THR A 42 -1.49 -3.47 -2.07
C THR A 42 -2.96 -3.91 -2.08
N PRO A 43 -3.47 -4.36 -3.24
CA PRO A 43 -4.89 -4.71 -3.35
C PRO A 43 -5.27 -5.84 -2.41
N ASN A 44 -6.50 -5.77 -1.87
CA ASN A 44 -7.07 -6.78 -0.97
C ASN A 44 -6.18 -7.06 0.26
N THR A 45 -5.57 -6.03 0.82
CA THR A 45 -4.68 -6.18 1.98
C THR A 45 -5.36 -5.67 3.25
N GLU A 46 -5.47 -6.53 4.25
CA GLU A 46 -5.88 -6.24 5.61
C GLU A 46 -4.63 -6.15 6.51
N VAL A 47 -4.59 -5.14 7.36
CA VAL A 47 -3.63 -5.02 8.47
C VAL A 47 -4.39 -5.31 9.76
N LYS A 48 -4.01 -6.38 10.47
CA LYS A 48 -4.71 -6.81 11.67
C LYS A 48 -3.76 -7.17 12.80
N THR A 49 -3.97 -6.53 13.94
CA THR A 49 -3.28 -6.84 15.20
C THR A 49 -4.31 -6.99 16.33
N LYS A 50 -3.87 -7.24 17.56
CA LYS A 50 -4.78 -7.32 18.71
C LYS A 50 -5.41 -5.93 18.95
N GLY A 51 -6.73 -5.83 18.74
CA GLY A 51 -7.49 -4.60 18.96
C GLY A 51 -7.45 -3.58 17.82
N PHE A 52 -6.84 -3.93 16.66
CA PHE A 52 -6.80 -3.06 15.49
C PHE A 52 -7.03 -3.85 14.20
N SER A 53 -7.83 -3.28 13.29
CA SER A 53 -8.00 -3.78 11.92
C SER A 53 -8.31 -2.60 10.99
N SER A 54 -7.57 -2.48 9.90
CA SER A 54 -7.85 -1.60 8.77
C SER A 54 -7.34 -2.23 7.49
N ASP A 55 -7.64 -1.63 6.32
CA ASP A 55 -7.02 -2.04 5.06
C ASP A 55 -5.71 -1.27 4.81
N LEU A 56 -4.95 -1.73 3.83
CA LEU A 56 -3.80 -1.01 3.29
C LEU A 56 -3.95 -0.97 1.77
N ARG A 57 -4.13 0.23 1.20
CA ARG A 57 -4.33 0.40 -0.25
C ARG A 57 -3.04 0.44 -1.02
N TYR A 58 -2.05 1.15 -0.48
CA TYR A 58 -0.73 1.27 -1.09
C TYR A 58 0.31 1.68 -0.05
N ILE A 59 1.55 1.32 -0.34
CA ILE A 59 2.74 1.84 0.34
C ILE A 59 3.38 2.89 -0.56
N PHE A 60 3.77 4.02 0.02
CA PHE A 60 4.37 5.13 -0.71
C PHE A 60 5.79 4.80 -1.18
N GLY A 61 6.18 5.37 -2.31
CA GLY A 61 7.54 5.30 -2.83
C GLY A 61 8.17 6.69 -2.97
N ILE A 62 9.40 6.73 -3.44
CA ILE A 62 10.14 7.96 -3.73
C ILE A 62 10.11 8.19 -5.24
N ASN A 63 9.70 9.38 -5.69
CA ASN A 63 9.48 9.70 -7.11
C ASN A 63 8.55 8.68 -7.81
N ALA A 64 7.54 8.20 -7.09
CA ALA A 64 6.64 7.14 -7.53
C ALA A 64 5.21 7.65 -7.72
N LYS A 65 4.33 6.79 -8.27
CA LYS A 65 2.89 7.08 -8.46
C LYS A 65 2.20 7.58 -7.17
N LYS A 66 2.62 7.05 -6.02
CA LYS A 66 2.24 7.50 -4.69
C LYS A 66 3.53 7.92 -3.98
N ASN A 67 3.80 9.20 -4.02
CA ASN A 67 5.07 9.74 -3.60
C ASN A 67 5.05 10.15 -2.12
N ILE A 68 6.03 9.69 -1.34
CA ILE A 68 6.20 10.05 0.08
C ILE A 68 6.21 11.57 0.26
N GLU A 69 6.88 12.31 -0.64
CA GLU A 69 7.04 13.76 -0.53
C GLU A 69 5.73 14.52 -0.61
N ASP A 70 4.72 14.00 -1.31
CA ASP A 70 3.39 14.63 -1.41
C ASP A 70 2.69 14.61 -0.04
N TYR A 71 2.87 13.53 0.73
CA TYR A 71 2.30 13.37 2.07
C TYR A 71 3.09 14.11 3.13
N LEU A 72 4.42 14.25 2.97
CA LEU A 72 5.27 15.01 3.89
C LEU A 72 4.96 16.51 3.94
N GLN A 73 4.19 17.02 2.99
CA GLN A 73 3.74 18.42 3.02
C GLN A 73 2.76 18.71 4.16
N ILE A 74 2.19 17.68 4.79
CA ILE A 74 1.34 17.84 5.96
C ILE A 74 2.25 18.08 7.20
N PRO A 75 2.15 19.24 7.88
CA PRO A 75 3.12 19.63 8.94
C PRO A 75 3.14 18.71 10.17
N VAL A 76 2.15 17.83 10.32
CA VAL A 76 2.03 16.95 11.48
C VAL A 76 3.19 15.96 11.61
N TRP A 77 3.80 15.55 10.49
CA TRP A 77 4.82 14.50 10.47
C TRP A 77 6.09 14.87 11.23
N GLU A 78 6.51 16.13 11.15
CA GLU A 78 7.63 16.65 11.92
C GLU A 78 7.34 16.56 13.43
N LYS A 79 6.15 17.01 13.85
CA LYS A 79 5.71 16.95 15.26
C LYS A 79 5.65 15.50 15.76
N LEU A 80 5.17 14.57 14.93
CA LEU A 80 5.06 13.15 15.27
C LEU A 80 6.41 12.41 15.20
N ARG A 81 7.45 13.03 14.63
CA ARG A 81 8.74 12.40 14.36
C ARG A 81 8.59 11.10 13.57
N CYS A 82 7.77 11.17 12.54
CA CYS A 82 7.42 10.02 11.69
C CYS A 82 7.49 10.39 10.21
N VAL A 83 7.70 9.39 9.37
CA VAL A 83 7.54 9.47 7.91
C VAL A 83 6.31 8.67 7.52
N PRO A 84 5.35 9.25 6.74
CA PRO A 84 4.23 8.51 6.23
C PRO A 84 4.70 7.46 5.23
N ILE A 85 4.20 6.22 5.36
CA ILE A 85 4.64 5.08 4.54
C ILE A 85 3.53 4.43 3.73
N GLY A 86 2.27 4.75 3.99
CA GLY A 86 1.12 4.17 3.28
C GLY A 86 -0.20 4.76 3.74
N GLU A 87 -1.27 4.34 3.08
CA GLU A 87 -2.63 4.86 3.32
C GLU A 87 -3.68 3.75 3.22
N ASP A 88 -4.73 3.86 4.03
CA ASP A 88 -5.93 3.02 3.94
C ASP A 88 -7.00 3.60 3.01
N SER A 89 -8.18 2.94 2.93
CA SER A 89 -9.30 3.39 2.10
C SER A 89 -10.03 4.62 2.65
N TYR A 90 -9.75 5.00 3.88
CA TYR A 90 -10.43 6.10 4.57
C TYR A 90 -9.57 7.37 4.64
N GLY A 91 -8.34 7.34 4.13
CA GLY A 91 -7.40 8.47 4.17
C GLY A 91 -6.54 8.50 5.43
N ASN A 92 -6.58 7.46 6.26
CA ASN A 92 -5.66 7.33 7.38
C ASN A 92 -4.29 6.89 6.90
N CYS A 93 -3.24 7.32 7.57
CA CYS A 93 -1.88 6.99 7.19
C CYS A 93 -1.27 5.93 8.08
N TYR A 94 -0.46 5.08 7.47
CA TYR A 94 0.57 4.32 8.16
C TYR A 94 1.85 5.15 8.16
N ALA A 95 2.57 5.18 9.27
CA ALA A 95 3.78 5.97 9.40
C ALA A 95 4.87 5.20 10.17
N ILE A 96 6.14 5.51 9.91
CA ILE A 96 7.29 4.91 10.59
C ILE A 96 8.01 5.96 11.42
N GLY A 97 8.37 5.61 12.66
CA GLY A 97 9.14 6.46 13.55
C GLY A 97 10.57 6.65 13.05
N THR A 98 11.10 7.86 13.23
CA THR A 98 12.41 8.25 12.66
C THR A 98 13.52 8.41 13.70
N GLU A 99 13.17 8.49 14.99
CA GLU A 99 14.17 8.75 16.03
C GLU A 99 13.87 8.10 17.38
N GLY A 100 14.89 8.06 18.24
CA GLY A 100 14.80 7.54 19.59
C GLY A 100 14.41 6.07 19.66
N ILE A 101 13.71 5.70 20.73
CA ILE A 101 13.24 4.32 20.97
C ILE A 101 12.08 3.91 20.05
N GLU A 102 11.50 4.84 19.31
CA GLU A 102 10.42 4.61 18.37
C GLU A 102 10.91 4.49 16.92
N LYS A 103 12.22 4.65 16.67
CA LYS A 103 12.79 4.48 15.32
C LYS A 103 12.48 3.07 14.80
N GLY A 104 11.87 3.00 13.60
CA GLY A 104 11.45 1.74 12.98
C GLY A 104 10.07 1.23 13.41
N ASN A 105 9.50 1.72 14.51
CA ASN A 105 8.13 1.37 14.89
C ASN A 105 7.14 1.85 13.85
N VAL A 106 6.12 1.03 13.53
CA VAL A 106 5.06 1.41 12.59
C VAL A 106 3.79 1.78 13.36
N PHE A 107 3.21 2.91 12.99
CA PHE A 107 2.01 3.48 13.59
C PHE A 107 0.90 3.59 12.55
N PHE A 108 -0.34 3.47 13.00
CA PHE A 108 -1.53 3.94 12.30
C PHE A 108 -1.88 5.34 12.82
N CYS A 109 -2.15 6.27 11.93
CA CYS A 109 -2.40 7.67 12.23
C CYS A 109 -3.79 8.05 11.70
N ASP A 110 -4.73 8.26 12.61
CA ASP A 110 -6.14 8.58 12.31
C ASP A 110 -6.27 10.06 11.93
N HIS A 111 -6.54 10.34 10.65
CA HIS A 111 -6.62 11.72 10.14
C HIS A 111 -7.81 12.49 10.71
N GLU A 112 -8.92 11.82 11.04
CA GLU A 112 -10.10 12.45 11.65
C GLU A 112 -9.87 12.86 13.12
N LYS A 113 -8.85 12.25 13.77
CA LYS A 113 -8.43 12.56 15.14
C LYS A 113 -7.12 13.37 15.19
N GLY A 114 -6.87 14.19 14.18
CA GLY A 114 -5.66 15.01 14.14
C GLY A 114 -4.38 14.21 14.03
N PHE A 115 -4.42 13.05 13.39
CA PHE A 115 -3.32 12.09 13.27
C PHE A 115 -2.87 11.48 14.60
N ASP A 116 -3.77 11.32 15.56
CA ASP A 116 -3.50 10.48 16.74
C ASP A 116 -2.96 9.14 16.29
N ARG A 117 -1.81 8.75 16.89
CA ARG A 117 -1.08 7.56 16.44
C ARG A 117 -1.25 6.38 17.40
N PHE A 118 -1.45 5.23 16.81
CA PHE A 118 -1.53 3.94 17.48
C PHE A 118 -0.42 3.01 16.95
N LYS A 119 0.44 2.50 17.86
CA LYS A 119 1.53 1.60 17.44
C LYS A 119 0.97 0.25 16.99
N ILE A 120 1.35 -0.17 15.78
CA ILE A 120 0.93 -1.43 15.16
C ILE A 120 2.01 -2.49 15.30
N SER A 121 3.29 -2.12 15.11
CA SER A 121 4.40 -3.06 15.15
C SER A 121 5.69 -2.38 15.59
N ASP A 122 6.66 -3.19 16.02
CA ASP A 122 7.95 -2.73 16.49
C ASP A 122 9.00 -2.59 15.37
N SER A 123 8.68 -3.05 14.14
CA SER A 123 9.52 -2.86 12.96
C SER A 123 8.73 -2.96 11.66
N PHE A 124 9.31 -2.50 10.55
CA PHE A 124 8.71 -2.60 9.22
C PHE A 124 8.58 -4.08 8.76
N SER A 125 9.55 -4.92 9.08
CA SER A 125 9.47 -6.37 8.80
C SER A 125 8.31 -7.03 9.55
N GLN A 126 8.11 -6.68 10.81
CA GLN A 126 6.99 -7.18 11.59
C GLN A 126 5.65 -6.66 11.02
N PHE A 127 5.57 -5.38 10.66
CA PHE A 127 4.41 -4.80 9.98
C PHE A 127 4.06 -5.57 8.71
N SER A 128 5.04 -5.86 7.85
CA SER A 128 4.81 -6.61 6.61
C SER A 128 4.24 -8.03 6.86
N LYS A 129 4.55 -8.64 8.01
CA LYS A 129 4.03 -9.95 8.43
C LYS A 129 2.60 -9.86 8.98
N THR A 130 2.22 -8.75 9.59
CA THR A 130 0.83 -8.53 10.06
C THR A 130 -0.13 -8.30 8.89
N CYS A 131 0.36 -7.83 7.76
CA CYS A 131 -0.43 -7.63 6.55
C CYS A 131 -0.89 -8.99 5.98
N LYS A 132 -2.17 -9.07 5.63
CA LYS A 132 -2.79 -10.24 4.98
C LYS A 132 -3.32 -9.80 3.63
N SER A 133 -2.56 -10.05 2.58
CA SER A 133 -2.97 -9.73 1.21
C SER A 133 -3.64 -10.93 0.56
N GLY A 134 -4.74 -10.67 -0.14
CA GLY A 134 -5.34 -11.62 -1.08
C GLY A 134 -4.74 -11.50 -2.47
N GLU A 135 -4.60 -12.61 -3.17
CA GLU A 135 -4.22 -12.60 -4.57
C GLU A 135 -5.32 -12.00 -5.45
N ILE A 136 -4.94 -11.28 -6.48
CA ILE A 136 -5.87 -10.83 -7.53
C ILE A 136 -6.36 -12.07 -8.29
N LYS A 137 -7.66 -12.34 -8.20
CA LYS A 137 -8.25 -13.50 -8.87
C LYS A 137 -8.07 -13.40 -10.40
N PRO A 138 -7.78 -14.52 -11.10
CA PRO A 138 -7.63 -14.51 -12.56
C PRO A 138 -8.83 -13.89 -13.29
N LEU A 139 -10.05 -14.10 -12.78
CA LEU A 139 -11.27 -13.49 -13.33
C LEU A 139 -11.23 -11.96 -13.33
N ALA A 140 -10.62 -11.34 -12.31
CA ALA A 140 -10.52 -9.87 -12.22
C ALA A 140 -9.62 -9.25 -13.32
N ARG A 141 -8.77 -10.07 -13.94
CA ARG A 141 -7.88 -9.69 -15.04
C ARG A 141 -8.44 -10.00 -16.43
N ARG A 142 -9.63 -10.60 -16.51
CA ARG A 142 -10.30 -10.87 -17.78
C ARG A 142 -11.10 -9.66 -18.23
N SER A 143 -11.06 -9.38 -19.53
CA SER A 143 -11.82 -8.26 -20.11
C SER A 143 -13.34 -8.46 -19.95
N PRO A 144 -14.14 -7.39 -20.01
CA PRO A 144 -15.61 -7.51 -20.04
C PRO A 144 -16.10 -8.47 -21.10
N GLU A 145 -15.53 -8.41 -22.31
CA GLU A 145 -15.90 -9.22 -23.47
C GLU A 145 -15.63 -10.72 -23.20
N GLU A 146 -14.48 -11.05 -22.61
CA GLU A 146 -14.17 -12.42 -22.23
C GLU A 146 -15.12 -12.98 -21.17
N ARG A 147 -15.54 -12.14 -20.22
CA ARG A 147 -16.50 -12.53 -19.17
C ARG A 147 -17.91 -12.69 -19.74
N GLU A 148 -18.32 -11.85 -20.70
CA GLU A 148 -19.59 -11.98 -21.41
C GLU A 148 -19.63 -13.27 -22.21
N ALA A 149 -18.59 -13.58 -22.97
CA ALA A 149 -18.48 -14.80 -23.74
C ALA A 149 -18.60 -16.05 -22.85
N ASP A 150 -17.92 -16.05 -21.69
CA ASP A 150 -17.99 -17.15 -20.72
C ASP A 150 -19.41 -17.34 -20.13
N LEU A 151 -20.10 -16.26 -19.75
CA LEU A 151 -21.46 -16.34 -19.24
C LEU A 151 -22.46 -16.79 -20.32
N THR A 152 -22.28 -16.32 -21.55
CA THR A 152 -23.11 -16.71 -22.70
C THR A 152 -22.94 -18.18 -23.01
N ALA A 153 -21.71 -18.69 -23.04
CA ALA A 153 -21.42 -20.11 -23.24
C ALA A 153 -22.02 -21.00 -22.15
N ARG A 154 -22.21 -20.49 -20.93
CA ARG A 154 -22.86 -21.17 -19.81
C ARG A 154 -24.38 -20.98 -19.79
N GLY A 155 -25.00 -20.41 -20.82
CA GLY A 155 -26.44 -20.15 -20.90
C GLY A 155 -26.93 -19.06 -19.93
N LYS A 156 -26.07 -18.17 -19.45
CA LYS A 156 -26.38 -17.12 -18.46
C LYS A 156 -26.33 -15.69 -19.03
N ALA A 157 -26.51 -15.56 -20.35
CA ALA A 157 -26.48 -14.25 -21.03
C ALA A 157 -27.50 -13.24 -20.43
N GLY A 158 -28.66 -13.71 -19.98
CA GLY A 158 -29.68 -12.88 -19.37
C GLY A 158 -29.28 -12.22 -18.04
N ASN A 159 -28.16 -12.65 -17.43
CA ASN A 159 -27.64 -12.05 -16.21
C ASN A 159 -26.69 -10.87 -16.49
N ILE A 160 -26.38 -10.60 -17.75
CA ILE A 160 -25.45 -9.55 -18.15
C ILE A 160 -26.20 -8.21 -18.21
N THR A 161 -25.91 -7.33 -17.28
CA THR A 161 -26.47 -5.98 -17.21
C THR A 161 -25.41 -4.94 -17.49
N ASP A 162 -25.83 -3.72 -17.86
CA ASP A 162 -24.88 -2.60 -18.06
C ASP A 162 -24.12 -2.24 -16.79
N GLY A 163 -24.76 -2.36 -15.62
CA GLY A 163 -24.10 -2.21 -14.33
C GLY A 163 -22.99 -3.22 -14.13
N LEU A 164 -23.22 -4.48 -14.47
CA LEU A 164 -22.23 -5.55 -14.38
C LEU A 164 -21.05 -5.32 -15.34
N ARG A 165 -21.32 -4.91 -16.59
CA ARG A 165 -20.26 -4.51 -17.56
C ARG A 165 -19.39 -3.39 -17.04
N LYS A 166 -20.01 -2.36 -16.43
CA LYS A 166 -19.28 -1.23 -15.84
C LYS A 166 -18.35 -1.68 -14.71
N ILE A 167 -18.83 -2.55 -13.82
CA ILE A 167 -18.02 -3.13 -12.73
C ILE A 167 -16.84 -3.92 -13.31
N TRP A 168 -17.07 -4.79 -14.28
CA TRP A 168 -16.01 -5.58 -14.92
C TRP A 168 -14.97 -4.71 -15.61
N LYS A 169 -15.39 -3.64 -16.27
CA LYS A 169 -14.47 -2.70 -16.90
C LYS A 169 -13.58 -2.01 -15.87
N GLN A 170 -14.17 -1.53 -14.78
CA GLN A 170 -13.41 -0.90 -13.68
C GLN A 170 -12.41 -1.88 -13.05
N GLU A 171 -12.83 -3.12 -12.82
CA GLU A 171 -12.00 -4.16 -12.22
C GLU A 171 -10.86 -4.57 -13.17
N TYR A 172 -11.16 -4.76 -14.45
CA TYR A 172 -10.17 -5.04 -15.49
C TYR A 172 -9.13 -3.94 -15.60
N GLU A 173 -9.56 -2.69 -15.79
CA GLU A 173 -8.64 -1.54 -15.88
C GLU A 173 -7.75 -1.39 -14.63
N LYS A 174 -8.27 -1.75 -13.48
CA LYS A 174 -7.52 -1.73 -12.22
C LYS A 174 -6.46 -2.82 -12.13
N TYR A 175 -6.74 -4.03 -12.64
CA TYR A 175 -5.93 -5.21 -12.32
C TYR A 175 -5.20 -5.85 -13.52
N LYS A 176 -5.51 -5.45 -14.77
CA LYS A 176 -4.94 -6.09 -15.98
C LYS A 176 -3.41 -6.12 -15.99
N ASP A 177 -2.77 -5.04 -15.54
CA ASP A 177 -1.32 -4.87 -15.59
C ASP A 177 -0.63 -5.06 -14.22
N MET A 178 -1.40 -5.35 -13.15
CA MET A 178 -0.85 -5.52 -11.81
C MET A 178 -0.15 -6.87 -11.67
N ILE A 179 1.13 -6.85 -11.32
CA ILE A 179 1.92 -8.02 -10.97
C ILE A 179 2.16 -7.99 -9.47
N GLN A 180 1.55 -8.94 -8.73
CA GLN A 180 1.77 -9.05 -7.30
C GLN A 180 3.01 -9.88 -7.02
N GLU A 181 3.87 -9.37 -6.18
CA GLU A 181 5.00 -10.10 -5.63
C GLU A 181 4.99 -10.05 -4.08
N LYS A 182 5.58 -11.07 -3.47
CA LYS A 182 5.69 -11.15 -2.01
C LYS A 182 6.80 -10.23 -1.51
N VAL A 183 6.49 -9.41 -0.50
CA VAL A 183 7.52 -8.61 0.18
C VAL A 183 8.38 -9.53 1.05
N ILE A 184 9.68 -9.52 0.78
CA ILE A 184 10.74 -10.27 1.50
C ILE A 184 11.85 -9.28 1.84
N LEU A 185 12.04 -9.02 3.13
CA LEU A 185 13.05 -8.14 3.72
C LEU A 185 14.14 -8.98 4.38
#